data_49a890a6d7a893598ee249b3b3beb4bd
#
_entry.id   49a890a6d7a893598ee249b3b3beb4bd
#
_cell.length_a   1.000
_cell.length_b   1.000
_cell.length_c   1.000
_cell.angle_alpha   90.00
_cell.angle_beta   90.00
_cell.angle_gamma   90.00
#
_symmetry.space_group_name_H-M   'P 1'
#
loop_
_entity.id
_entity.type
_entity.pdbx_description
1 polymer ?
#
loop_
_entity_poly.entity_id
_entity_poly.type
_entity_poly.pdbx_seq_one_letter_code
_entity_poly.pdbx_strand_id
1 'polypeptide(L)'
;LDVAVIGGNAGTTAVDGYMGGDSTDSDQLQLDGISYTFPLGGATVIVGDGVGVDDMNTGACAYSAFTDLLGDCGTSSVGGSADSAFAIGYDFGNGFTLAGGAGGGDSTSGFFTEEDASTIGLEVAYTSDTYGLSIAYTDDEAETYYSFQGMLTPEGFPSISVGYETDDDDADAIFAGLTFDEVGAGSVSIGIASTALSSDDYYQYELSYSYPINDGMTITPGVFITVSYTHLRAHETPLH
;
A
#
# COMPACT_ATOMS: atom_id res chain seq x y z
N LEU A 1 8.70 -2.35 -21.10
CA LEU A 1 7.32 -2.74 -21.36
C LEU A 1 6.96 -3.88 -20.42
N ASP A 2 5.98 -3.69 -19.62
CA ASP A 2 5.39 -4.69 -18.74
C ASP A 2 3.96 -5.01 -19.20
N VAL A 3 3.56 -6.26 -19.04
CA VAL A 3 2.22 -6.74 -19.37
C VAL A 3 1.77 -7.60 -18.20
N ALA A 4 0.86 -7.08 -17.41
CA ALA A 4 0.27 -7.81 -16.30
C ALA A 4 -0.89 -8.67 -16.81
N VAL A 5 -0.88 -9.93 -16.43
CA VAL A 5 -1.93 -10.89 -16.75
C VAL A 5 -2.34 -11.56 -15.45
N ILE A 6 -3.61 -11.44 -15.12
CA ILE A 6 -4.21 -12.12 -13.98
C ILE A 6 -4.99 -13.35 -14.44
N GLY A 7 -5.05 -14.34 -13.59
CA GLY A 7 -5.84 -15.53 -13.83
C GLY A 7 -5.95 -16.31 -12.52
N GLY A 8 -7.14 -16.71 -12.19
CA GLY A 8 -7.37 -17.50 -10.98
C GLY A 8 -8.81 -17.94 -10.85
N ASN A 9 -8.99 -18.94 -10.04
CA ASN A 9 -10.27 -19.46 -9.59
C ASN A 9 -10.42 -19.17 -8.09
N ALA A 10 -10.01 -17.99 -7.65
CA ALA A 10 -10.22 -17.56 -6.29
C ALA A 10 -11.71 -17.17 -6.15
N GLY A 11 -12.47 -18.00 -5.45
CA GLY A 11 -13.82 -17.60 -5.06
C GLY A 11 -13.75 -16.40 -4.12
N THR A 12 -14.78 -15.57 -4.09
CA THR A 12 -14.94 -14.44 -3.18
C THR A 12 -14.99 -14.92 -1.73
N THR A 13 -13.86 -15.30 -1.18
CA THR A 13 -13.76 -15.62 0.25
C THR A 13 -13.16 -14.46 0.99
N ALA A 14 -13.51 -14.27 2.25
CA ALA A 14 -12.91 -13.24 3.09
C ALA A 14 -11.38 -13.38 3.18
N VAL A 15 -10.84 -14.59 2.99
CA VAL A 15 -9.39 -14.85 2.99
C VAL A 15 -8.73 -14.23 1.75
N ASP A 16 -9.37 -14.29 0.59
CA ASP A 16 -8.81 -13.72 -0.64
C ASP A 16 -8.66 -12.19 -0.53
N GLY A 17 -9.64 -11.50 0.05
CA GLY A 17 -9.57 -10.07 0.30
C GLY A 17 -8.44 -9.68 1.25
N TYR A 18 -8.18 -10.49 2.30
CA TYR A 18 -7.08 -10.22 3.24
C TYR A 18 -5.69 -10.50 2.67
N MET A 19 -5.61 -11.32 1.63
CA MET A 19 -4.36 -11.71 0.99
C MET A 19 -4.10 -11.00 -0.34
N GLY A 20 -4.88 -9.95 -0.65
CA GLY A 20 -4.78 -9.23 -1.92
C GLY A 20 -5.20 -10.07 -3.14
N GLY A 21 -6.06 -11.06 -2.93
CA GLY A 21 -6.56 -11.91 -4.00
C GLY A 21 -7.58 -11.19 -4.88
N ASP A 22 -7.45 -11.33 -6.19
CA ASP A 22 -8.45 -10.81 -7.12
C ASP A 22 -9.70 -11.68 -7.09
N SER A 23 -10.84 -11.06 -6.84
CA SER A 23 -12.17 -11.68 -6.80
C SER A 23 -12.86 -11.74 -8.16
N THR A 24 -12.16 -11.41 -9.26
CA THR A 24 -12.76 -11.50 -10.58
C THR A 24 -13.06 -12.95 -10.94
N ASP A 25 -14.22 -13.16 -11.26
CA ASP A 25 -15.14 -14.28 -11.35
C ASP A 25 -14.83 -15.21 -12.53
N SER A 26 -13.57 -15.46 -12.89
CA SER A 26 -13.35 -16.28 -14.07
C SER A 26 -12.12 -17.15 -14.05
N ASP A 27 -12.31 -18.41 -14.45
CA ASP A 27 -11.24 -19.33 -14.87
C ASP A 27 -10.49 -18.83 -16.14
N GLN A 28 -10.52 -17.52 -16.43
CA GLN A 28 -9.94 -16.94 -17.63
C GLN A 28 -8.72 -16.12 -17.31
N LEU A 29 -7.74 -16.14 -18.19
CA LEU A 29 -6.64 -15.19 -18.17
C LEU A 29 -7.18 -13.84 -18.66
N GLN A 30 -6.99 -12.79 -17.87
CA GLN A 30 -7.34 -11.43 -18.21
C GLN A 30 -6.09 -10.55 -18.29
N LEU A 31 -6.12 -9.56 -19.14
CA LEU A 31 -5.11 -8.51 -19.15
C LEU A 31 -5.44 -7.56 -18.00
N ASP A 32 -4.53 -7.43 -17.07
CA ASP A 32 -4.67 -6.56 -15.90
C ASP A 32 -4.12 -5.18 -16.16
N GLY A 33 -3.07 -5.08 -16.96
CA GLY A 33 -2.50 -3.80 -17.33
C GLY A 33 -1.36 -3.92 -18.33
N ILE A 34 -1.08 -2.80 -18.98
CA ILE A 34 0.09 -2.64 -19.84
C ILE A 34 0.80 -1.33 -19.48
N SER A 35 2.06 -1.41 -19.08
CA SER A 35 2.83 -0.23 -18.76
C SER A 35 4.16 -0.15 -19.54
N TYR A 36 4.67 1.07 -19.66
CA TYR A 36 5.95 1.33 -20.23
C TYR A 36 6.75 2.30 -19.36
N THR A 37 7.89 1.81 -18.86
CA THR A 37 8.81 2.59 -18.04
C THR A 37 10.00 3.03 -18.87
N PHE A 38 10.38 4.30 -18.78
CA PHE A 38 11.50 4.86 -19.51
C PHE A 38 12.19 6.00 -18.75
N PRO A 39 13.49 6.22 -18.98
CA PRO A 39 14.20 7.36 -18.42
C PRO A 39 13.86 8.65 -19.19
N LEU A 40 13.69 9.74 -18.46
CA LEU A 40 13.50 11.08 -18.99
C LEU A 40 14.49 12.04 -18.33
N GLY A 41 15.65 12.25 -18.94
CA GLY A 41 16.74 12.98 -18.29
C GLY A 41 17.26 12.23 -17.06
N GLY A 42 17.12 12.84 -15.87
CA GLY A 42 17.46 12.19 -14.58
C GLY A 42 16.27 11.56 -13.88
N ALA A 43 15.08 11.65 -14.44
CA ALA A 43 13.86 11.07 -13.91
C ALA A 43 13.57 9.71 -14.56
N THR A 44 12.76 8.90 -13.87
CA THR A 44 12.12 7.71 -14.41
C THR A 44 10.63 8.00 -14.56
N VAL A 45 10.04 7.62 -15.67
CA VAL A 45 8.62 7.78 -15.98
C VAL A 45 8.00 6.44 -16.29
N ILE A 46 6.83 6.17 -15.73
CA ILE A 46 5.96 5.06 -16.11
C ILE A 46 4.66 5.62 -16.66
N VAL A 47 4.13 4.98 -17.68
CA VAL A 47 2.81 5.30 -18.27
C VAL A 47 2.11 4.02 -18.64
N GLY A 48 0.83 3.95 -18.47
CA GLY A 48 0.08 2.75 -18.87
C GLY A 48 -1.34 2.68 -18.34
N ASP A 49 -1.92 1.55 -18.59
CA ASP A 49 -3.17 1.05 -18.04
C ASP A 49 -2.82 0.17 -16.82
N GLY A 50 -3.56 0.33 -15.71
CA GLY A 50 -3.24 -0.31 -14.44
C GLY A 50 -2.00 0.28 -13.74
N VAL A 51 -1.61 1.53 -14.04
CA VAL A 51 -0.53 2.25 -13.38
C VAL A 51 -1.11 3.10 -12.27
N GLY A 52 -0.52 3.00 -11.07
CA GLY A 52 -0.82 3.87 -9.93
C GLY A 52 -0.15 5.23 -10.05
N VAL A 53 -0.76 6.26 -9.50
CA VAL A 53 -0.14 7.59 -9.40
C VAL A 53 1.06 7.59 -8.45
N ASP A 54 1.18 6.56 -7.65
CA ASP A 54 2.22 6.29 -6.65
C ASP A 54 3.28 5.28 -7.11
N ASP A 55 3.19 4.72 -8.32
CA ASP A 55 4.13 3.70 -8.83
C ASP A 55 5.60 4.13 -8.85
N MET A 56 5.87 5.43 -8.74
CA MET A 56 7.21 5.97 -8.60
C MET A 56 7.55 6.43 -7.18
N ASN A 57 6.66 6.23 -6.21
CA ASN A 57 6.93 6.52 -4.81
C ASN A 57 8.03 5.59 -4.29
N THR A 58 8.87 6.13 -3.43
CA THR A 58 9.95 5.36 -2.79
C THR A 58 9.47 4.74 -1.48
N GLY A 59 8.60 5.45 -0.76
CA GLY A 59 8.17 5.08 0.57
C GLY A 59 9.29 5.07 1.61
N ALA A 60 8.92 4.81 2.85
CA ALA A 60 9.85 4.60 3.96
C ALA A 60 9.36 3.46 4.87
N CYS A 61 9.19 2.29 4.27
CA CYS A 61 8.70 1.08 4.90
C CYS A 61 9.70 -0.07 4.73
N ALA A 62 10.13 -0.66 5.84
CA ALA A 62 11.01 -1.84 5.86
C ALA A 62 10.26 -3.10 6.35
N TYR A 63 8.95 -3.01 6.48
CA TYR A 63 8.13 -4.11 6.96
C TYR A 63 7.74 -5.04 5.81
N SER A 64 7.85 -6.34 6.04
CA SER A 64 7.35 -7.36 5.10
C SER A 64 5.99 -7.85 5.58
N ALA A 65 4.93 -7.33 4.99
CA ALA A 65 3.56 -7.66 5.33
C ALA A 65 3.20 -9.10 4.92
N PHE A 66 2.33 -9.72 5.71
CA PHE A 66 1.71 -11.00 5.38
C PHE A 66 0.31 -10.82 4.79
N THR A 67 -0.38 -9.76 5.20
CA THR A 67 -1.70 -9.39 4.71
C THR A 67 -1.67 -8.04 4.01
N ASP A 68 -2.63 -7.82 3.14
CA ASP A 68 -2.74 -6.61 2.34
C ASP A 68 -2.89 -5.33 3.21
N LEU A 69 -3.71 -5.39 4.25
CA LEU A 69 -3.94 -4.24 5.14
C LEU A 69 -2.66 -3.68 5.78
N LEU A 70 -1.66 -4.54 6.06
CA LEU A 70 -0.38 -4.11 6.61
C LEU A 70 0.65 -3.82 5.52
N GLY A 71 0.29 -4.00 4.25
CA GLY A 71 1.07 -3.57 3.10
C GLY A 71 1.35 -2.07 3.15
N ASP A 72 2.42 -1.64 2.52
CA ASP A 72 2.85 -0.23 2.45
C ASP A 72 2.85 0.49 3.82
N CYS A 73 3.14 -0.26 4.89
CA CYS A 73 3.05 0.25 6.26
C CYS A 73 1.67 0.86 6.59
N GLY A 74 0.59 0.25 6.10
CA GLY A 74 -0.79 0.66 6.37
C GLY A 74 -1.19 2.01 5.76
N THR A 75 -0.52 2.44 4.69
CA THR A 75 -0.80 3.71 4.00
C THR A 75 -1.19 3.48 2.54
N SER A 76 -2.07 2.51 2.30
CA SER A 76 -2.43 2.07 0.95
C SER A 76 -3.39 3.03 0.22
N SER A 77 -4.11 3.90 0.93
CA SER A 77 -5.07 4.82 0.29
C SER A 77 -4.41 5.98 -0.43
N VAL A 78 -3.16 6.33 -0.08
CA VAL A 78 -2.37 7.31 -0.87
C VAL A 78 -1.86 6.73 -2.19
N GLY A 79 -2.02 5.41 -2.39
CA GLY A 79 -1.82 4.74 -3.66
C GLY A 79 -3.09 4.82 -4.49
N GLY A 80 -3.23 5.83 -5.32
CA GLY A 80 -4.38 5.92 -6.22
C GLY A 80 -4.19 5.05 -7.45
N SER A 81 -4.93 3.94 -7.58
CA SER A 81 -5.01 3.23 -8.85
C SER A 81 -5.89 3.99 -9.83
N ALA A 82 -5.45 4.09 -11.07
CA ALA A 82 -6.22 4.68 -12.15
C ALA A 82 -6.23 3.72 -13.35
N ASP A 83 -7.30 3.72 -14.13
CA ASP A 83 -7.39 2.90 -15.34
C ASP A 83 -6.33 3.29 -16.36
N SER A 84 -5.94 4.56 -16.38
CA SER A 84 -4.82 5.04 -17.17
C SER A 84 -4.08 6.13 -16.41
N ALA A 85 -2.79 5.96 -16.21
CA ALA A 85 -1.98 6.92 -15.47
C ALA A 85 -0.57 7.09 -16.05
N PHE A 86 0.09 8.12 -15.56
CA PHE A 86 1.53 8.24 -15.58
C PHE A 86 2.05 8.61 -14.20
N ALA A 87 3.23 8.13 -13.87
CA ALA A 87 3.97 8.58 -12.70
C ALA A 87 5.42 8.88 -13.07
N ILE A 88 6.03 9.80 -12.33
CA ILE A 88 7.41 10.24 -12.51
C ILE A 88 8.11 10.28 -11.16
N GLY A 89 9.30 9.70 -11.10
CA GLY A 89 10.17 9.74 -9.92
C GLY A 89 11.53 10.32 -10.25
N TYR A 90 12.10 11.07 -9.34
CA TYR A 90 13.43 11.64 -9.44
C TYR A 90 14.23 11.36 -8.16
N ASP A 91 15.37 10.69 -8.32
CA ASP A 91 16.33 10.47 -7.25
C ASP A 91 17.45 11.52 -7.32
N PHE A 92 17.63 12.29 -6.27
CA PHE A 92 18.66 13.33 -6.15
C PHE A 92 20.05 12.77 -5.85
N GLY A 93 20.20 11.44 -5.63
CA GLY A 93 21.47 10.77 -5.37
C GLY A 93 22.03 10.98 -3.96
N ASN A 94 21.26 11.58 -3.06
CA ASN A 94 21.66 11.88 -1.68
C ASN A 94 20.65 11.34 -0.64
N GLY A 95 19.84 10.37 -1.03
CA GLY A 95 18.78 9.78 -0.23
C GLY A 95 17.41 10.48 -0.38
N PHE A 96 17.34 11.68 -0.95
CA PHE A 96 16.07 12.32 -1.25
C PHE A 96 15.51 11.84 -2.59
N THR A 97 14.21 11.58 -2.60
CA THR A 97 13.43 11.31 -3.79
C THR A 97 12.19 12.21 -3.84
N LEU A 98 11.74 12.51 -5.03
CA LEU A 98 10.49 13.20 -5.31
C LEU A 98 9.74 12.39 -6.36
N ALA A 99 8.51 12.06 -6.09
CA ALA A 99 7.64 11.37 -7.04
C ALA A 99 6.31 12.09 -7.18
N GLY A 100 5.63 11.82 -8.28
CA GLY A 100 4.27 12.29 -8.50
C GLY A 100 3.67 11.64 -9.72
N GLY A 101 2.36 11.57 -9.75
CA GLY A 101 1.59 10.97 -10.83
C GLY A 101 0.25 11.63 -11.03
N ALA A 102 -0.38 11.32 -12.13
CA ALA A 102 -1.76 11.65 -12.42
C ALA A 102 -2.40 10.58 -13.29
N GLY A 103 -3.67 10.33 -13.04
CA GLY A 103 -4.45 9.31 -13.74
C GLY A 103 -5.91 9.69 -13.88
N GLY A 104 -6.63 8.97 -14.74
CA GLY A 104 -8.08 9.06 -14.90
C GLY A 104 -8.73 7.75 -14.47
N GLY A 105 -9.88 7.84 -13.83
CA GLY A 105 -10.65 6.69 -13.35
C GLY A 105 -11.34 5.89 -14.47
N ASP A 106 -11.33 6.39 -15.71
CA ASP A 106 -11.88 5.71 -16.88
C ASP A 106 -10.91 5.83 -18.06
N SER A 107 -10.57 4.71 -18.67
CA SER A 107 -9.71 4.63 -19.86
C SER A 107 -10.28 5.34 -21.10
N THR A 108 -11.56 5.71 -21.08
CA THR A 108 -12.26 6.32 -22.22
C THR A 108 -12.38 7.84 -22.13
N SER A 109 -12.31 8.41 -20.92
CA SER A 109 -12.56 9.84 -20.67
C SER A 109 -11.29 10.70 -20.67
N GLY A 110 -10.13 10.09 -20.49
CA GLY A 110 -8.84 10.78 -20.44
C GLY A 110 -8.60 11.54 -19.12
N PHE A 111 -7.47 12.26 -19.05
CA PHE A 111 -7.07 12.98 -17.85
C PHE A 111 -7.74 14.35 -17.76
N PHE A 112 -8.10 14.78 -16.55
CA PHE A 112 -8.58 16.12 -16.22
C PHE A 112 -9.81 16.55 -17.05
N THR A 113 -10.75 15.65 -17.20
CA THR A 113 -12.02 15.92 -17.89
C THR A 113 -13.13 16.17 -16.88
N GLU A 114 -14.19 16.92 -17.27
CA GLU A 114 -15.37 17.11 -16.41
C GLU A 114 -16.27 15.85 -16.34
N GLU A 115 -15.92 14.80 -17.08
CA GLU A 115 -16.74 13.60 -17.25
C GLU A 115 -16.33 12.48 -16.31
N ASP A 116 -15.11 12.54 -15.76
CA ASP A 116 -14.56 11.50 -14.92
C ASP A 116 -13.53 12.04 -13.94
N ALA A 117 -13.51 11.47 -12.74
CA ALA A 117 -12.60 11.85 -11.69
C ALA A 117 -11.14 11.62 -12.10
N SER A 118 -10.28 12.54 -11.71
CA SER A 118 -8.84 12.45 -11.94
C SER A 118 -8.12 12.28 -10.61
N THR A 119 -7.16 11.36 -10.57
CA THR A 119 -6.31 11.15 -9.40
C THR A 119 -4.97 11.84 -9.57
N ILE A 120 -4.50 12.51 -8.54
CA ILE A 120 -3.16 13.14 -8.48
C ILE A 120 -2.45 12.63 -7.24
N GLY A 121 -1.21 12.16 -7.40
CA GLY A 121 -0.33 11.74 -6.31
C GLY A 121 0.97 12.52 -6.27
N LEU A 122 1.49 12.75 -5.06
CA LEU A 122 2.80 13.36 -4.81
C LEU A 122 3.46 12.70 -3.61
N GLU A 123 4.77 12.46 -3.68
CA GLU A 123 5.59 12.00 -2.55
C GLU A 123 6.91 12.73 -2.47
N VAL A 124 7.35 12.99 -1.25
CA VAL A 124 8.74 13.32 -0.92
C VAL A 124 9.24 12.30 0.08
N ALA A 125 10.34 11.64 -0.22
CA ALA A 125 10.95 10.70 0.69
C ALA A 125 12.45 10.99 0.90
N TYR A 126 12.93 10.57 2.06
CA TYR A 126 14.35 10.46 2.36
C TYR A 126 14.63 9.07 2.89
N THR A 127 15.56 8.37 2.28
CA THR A 127 16.00 7.05 2.69
C THR A 127 17.52 6.97 2.82
N SER A 128 17.97 6.30 3.85
CA SER A 128 19.36 5.94 4.10
C SER A 128 19.46 4.49 4.53
N ASP A 129 20.67 3.99 4.72
CA ASP A 129 20.90 2.60 5.16
C ASP A 129 20.30 2.29 6.55
N THR A 130 20.02 3.31 7.37
CA THR A 130 19.59 3.12 8.75
C THR A 130 18.24 3.71 9.10
N TYR A 131 17.73 4.63 8.33
CA TYR A 131 16.40 5.23 8.54
C TYR A 131 15.84 5.83 7.27
N GLY A 132 14.54 5.94 7.23
CA GLY A 132 13.81 6.61 6.17
C GLY A 132 12.57 7.30 6.69
N LEU A 133 12.13 8.32 5.97
CA LEU A 133 10.90 9.07 6.19
C LEU A 133 10.27 9.39 4.84
N SER A 134 8.96 9.25 4.71
CA SER A 134 8.21 9.74 3.55
C SER A 134 6.92 10.44 3.95
N ILE A 135 6.49 11.33 3.09
CA ILE A 135 5.19 12.01 3.18
C ILE A 135 4.60 11.94 1.79
N ALA A 136 3.39 11.43 1.69
CA ALA A 136 2.65 11.38 0.43
C ALA A 136 1.28 12.05 0.54
N TYR A 137 0.77 12.43 -0.60
CA TYR A 137 -0.51 13.09 -0.81
C TYR A 137 -1.16 12.48 -2.04
N THR A 138 -2.45 12.20 -1.97
CA THR A 138 -3.27 11.79 -3.10
C THR A 138 -4.62 12.48 -3.03
N ASP A 139 -5.10 12.92 -4.17
CA ASP A 139 -6.42 13.52 -4.37
C ASP A 139 -7.07 12.80 -5.56
N ASP A 140 -8.20 12.16 -5.34
CA ASP A 140 -8.98 11.45 -6.36
C ASP A 140 -10.31 12.16 -6.69
N GLU A 141 -10.42 13.45 -6.38
CA GLU A 141 -11.60 14.30 -6.50
C GLU A 141 -12.78 13.93 -5.56
N ALA A 142 -12.80 12.74 -5.00
CA ALA A 142 -13.79 12.33 -4.01
C ALA A 142 -13.27 12.54 -2.59
N GLU A 143 -12.02 12.16 -2.37
CA GLU A 143 -11.35 12.19 -1.07
C GLU A 143 -9.89 12.61 -1.25
N THR A 144 -9.34 13.23 -0.23
CA THR A 144 -7.93 13.64 -0.19
C THR A 144 -7.22 12.90 0.93
N TYR A 145 -6.15 12.19 0.58
CA TYR A 145 -5.38 11.38 1.51
C TYR A 145 -4.01 11.99 1.78
N TYR A 146 -3.56 11.89 3.02
CA TYR A 146 -2.23 12.27 3.45
C TYR A 146 -1.60 11.10 4.18
N SER A 147 -0.36 10.76 3.88
CA SER A 147 0.35 9.73 4.62
C SER A 147 1.71 10.17 5.10
N PHE A 148 2.14 9.50 6.15
CA PHE A 148 3.49 9.55 6.69
C PHE A 148 3.98 8.13 6.92
N GLN A 149 5.19 7.83 6.47
CA GLN A 149 5.88 6.59 6.81
C GLN A 149 7.23 6.89 7.45
N GLY A 150 7.66 6.00 8.31
CA GLY A 150 8.96 6.05 8.91
C GLY A 150 9.54 4.66 9.14
N MET A 151 10.81 4.49 8.81
CA MET A 151 11.53 3.26 9.09
C MET A 151 12.85 3.51 9.81
N LEU A 152 13.25 2.54 10.63
CA LEU A 152 14.54 2.48 11.28
C LEU A 152 15.10 1.07 11.16
N THR A 153 16.29 0.93 10.58
CA THR A 153 16.93 -0.37 10.29
C THR A 153 18.33 -0.43 10.96
N PRO A 154 18.40 -0.45 12.31
CA PRO A 154 19.66 -0.45 13.02
C PRO A 154 20.36 -1.79 12.91
N GLU A 155 21.69 -1.78 12.73
CA GLU A 155 22.49 -3.00 12.66
C GLU A 155 22.36 -3.84 13.95
N GLY A 156 22.07 -5.13 13.80
CA GLY A 156 21.95 -6.09 14.90
C GLY A 156 20.67 -5.98 15.74
N PHE A 157 19.70 -5.20 15.32
CA PHE A 157 18.38 -5.04 15.94
C PHE A 157 17.28 -5.22 14.89
N PRO A 158 16.03 -5.50 15.32
CA PRO A 158 14.93 -5.55 14.36
C PRO A 158 14.72 -4.21 13.67
N SER A 159 14.33 -4.28 12.41
CA SER A 159 13.81 -3.12 11.69
C SER A 159 12.46 -2.71 12.27
N ILE A 160 12.24 -1.41 12.40
CA ILE A 160 11.00 -0.82 12.91
C ILE A 160 10.39 -0.02 11.76
N SER A 161 9.12 -0.21 11.51
CA SER A 161 8.35 0.61 10.56
C SER A 161 7.09 1.13 11.21
N VAL A 162 6.73 2.35 10.87
CA VAL A 162 5.49 3.01 11.29
C VAL A 162 4.84 3.68 10.10
N GLY A 163 3.52 3.72 10.10
CA GLY A 163 2.72 4.41 9.11
C GLY A 163 1.55 5.13 9.75
N TYR A 164 1.15 6.22 9.17
CA TYR A 164 -0.03 6.98 9.50
C TYR A 164 -0.65 7.51 8.21
N GLU A 165 -1.93 7.36 8.07
CA GLU A 165 -2.70 7.89 6.96
C GLU A 165 -3.96 8.55 7.49
N THR A 166 -4.39 9.62 6.87
CA THR A 166 -5.64 10.30 7.18
C THR A 166 -6.25 10.85 5.89
N ASP A 167 -7.56 10.97 5.87
CA ASP A 167 -8.32 11.63 4.81
C ASP A 167 -8.83 13.01 5.25
N ASP A 168 -9.57 13.68 4.37
CA ASP A 168 -10.18 15.00 4.63
C ASP A 168 -11.48 14.91 5.45
N ASP A 169 -12.01 13.71 5.71
CA ASP A 169 -13.12 13.45 6.60
C ASP A 169 -12.69 13.08 8.05
N ASP A 170 -11.40 13.32 8.39
CA ASP A 170 -10.79 13.01 9.69
C ASP A 170 -10.79 11.49 10.05
N ALA A 171 -10.85 10.60 9.07
CA ALA A 171 -10.61 9.19 9.32
C ALA A 171 -9.10 8.91 9.30
N ASP A 172 -8.65 8.03 10.20
CA ASP A 172 -7.24 7.76 10.43
C ASP A 172 -6.93 6.27 10.30
N ALA A 173 -5.78 5.94 9.72
CA ALA A 173 -5.17 4.62 9.81
C ALA A 173 -3.78 4.72 10.44
N ILE A 174 -3.44 3.75 11.27
CA ILE A 174 -2.12 3.66 11.90
C ILE A 174 -1.53 2.28 11.68
N PHE A 175 -0.22 2.25 11.54
CA PHE A 175 0.55 1.03 11.42
C PHE A 175 1.80 1.07 12.30
N ALA A 176 2.17 -0.09 12.86
CA ALA A 176 3.47 -0.32 13.48
C ALA A 176 3.91 -1.77 13.25
N GLY A 177 5.13 -1.94 12.80
CA GLY A 177 5.70 -3.25 12.49
C GLY A 177 7.15 -3.41 12.91
N LEU A 178 7.53 -4.64 13.20
CA LEU A 178 8.89 -5.07 13.51
C LEU A 178 9.25 -6.22 12.56
N THR A 179 10.44 -6.15 11.97
CA THR A 179 11.03 -7.25 11.21
C THR A 179 12.34 -7.66 11.84
N PHE A 180 12.44 -8.91 12.23
CA PHE A 180 13.63 -9.55 12.75
C PHE A 180 14.29 -10.33 11.63
N ASP A 181 15.35 -9.80 11.08
CA ASP A 181 16.17 -10.50 10.10
C ASP A 181 16.98 -11.59 10.78
N GLU A 182 17.47 -12.56 9.99
CA GLU A 182 18.35 -13.62 10.46
C GLU A 182 17.79 -14.49 11.61
N VAL A 183 16.50 -14.74 11.63
CA VAL A 183 15.88 -15.72 12.51
C VAL A 183 16.02 -17.11 11.90
N GLY A 184 17.12 -17.80 12.21
CA GLY A 184 17.51 -19.02 11.53
C GLY A 184 17.95 -18.74 10.09
N ALA A 185 17.24 -19.28 9.12
CA ALA A 185 17.49 -19.03 7.70
C ALA A 185 16.54 -18.01 7.06
N GLY A 186 15.65 -17.43 7.85
CA GLY A 186 14.60 -16.53 7.37
C GLY A 186 14.42 -15.32 8.26
N SER A 187 13.30 -14.63 8.12
CA SER A 187 12.92 -13.45 8.91
C SER A 187 11.54 -13.62 9.54
N VAL A 188 11.35 -12.98 10.70
CA VAL A 188 10.06 -12.90 11.40
C VAL A 188 9.53 -11.48 11.32
N SER A 189 8.28 -11.30 10.91
CA SER A 189 7.57 -10.03 10.93
C SER A 189 6.40 -10.08 11.90
N ILE A 190 6.24 -9.01 12.69
CA ILE A 190 5.14 -8.80 13.62
C ILE A 190 4.59 -7.42 13.40
N GLY A 191 3.31 -7.29 13.11
CA GLY A 191 2.69 -6.01 12.79
C GLY A 191 1.31 -5.83 13.38
N ILE A 192 0.92 -4.58 13.49
CA ILE A 192 -0.43 -4.13 13.83
C ILE A 192 -0.80 -2.98 12.91
N ALA A 193 -1.99 -3.02 12.37
CA ALA A 193 -2.61 -1.88 11.70
C ALA A 193 -4.02 -1.64 12.23
N SER A 194 -4.46 -0.40 12.23
CA SER A 194 -5.88 -0.06 12.31
C SER A 194 -6.36 0.41 10.95
N THR A 195 -7.64 0.27 10.68
CA THR A 195 -8.29 0.99 9.62
C THR A 195 -9.49 1.71 10.19
N ALA A 196 -9.49 3.02 10.08
CA ALA A 196 -10.62 3.88 10.32
C ALA A 196 -11.10 4.55 9.02
N LEU A 197 -10.37 4.32 7.90
CA LEU A 197 -10.75 4.77 6.55
C LEU A 197 -11.89 3.95 5.94
N SER A 198 -12.37 2.95 6.65
CA SER A 198 -13.56 2.18 6.28
C SER A 198 -14.69 2.40 7.31
N SER A 199 -15.91 2.06 6.92
CA SER A 199 -17.10 2.19 7.78
C SER A 199 -17.04 1.40 9.10
N ASP A 200 -16.04 0.55 9.27
CA ASP A 200 -15.85 -0.32 10.43
C ASP A 200 -14.45 -0.16 11.01
N ASP A 201 -14.33 0.42 12.18
CA ASP A 201 -13.07 0.49 12.92
C ASP A 201 -12.64 -0.90 13.37
N TYR A 202 -11.51 -1.38 12.89
CA TYR A 202 -10.91 -2.61 13.38
C TYR A 202 -9.38 -2.52 13.45
N TYR A 203 -8.81 -3.39 14.29
CA TYR A 203 -7.37 -3.60 14.34
C TYR A 203 -7.04 -4.97 13.78
N GLN A 204 -5.99 -5.03 13.01
CA GLN A 204 -5.42 -6.29 12.53
C GLN A 204 -4.02 -6.47 13.08
N TYR A 205 -3.77 -7.66 13.58
CA TYR A 205 -2.47 -8.10 14.08
C TYR A 205 -2.00 -9.23 13.19
N GLU A 206 -0.73 -9.22 12.83
CA GLU A 206 -0.17 -10.33 12.09
C GLU A 206 1.20 -10.76 12.62
N LEU A 207 1.51 -12.02 12.39
CA LEU A 207 2.81 -12.64 12.63
C LEU A 207 3.11 -13.57 11.47
N SER A 208 4.26 -13.39 10.85
CA SER A 208 4.72 -14.24 9.75
C SER A 208 6.18 -14.64 9.89
N TYR A 209 6.54 -15.73 9.23
CA TYR A 209 7.92 -16.18 9.09
C TYR A 209 8.23 -16.41 7.62
N SER A 210 9.11 -15.62 7.06
CA SER A 210 9.54 -15.74 5.67
C SER A 210 10.78 -16.63 5.59
N TYR A 211 10.65 -17.78 4.92
CA TYR A 211 11.72 -18.77 4.76
C TYR A 211 12.09 -18.94 3.29
N PRO A 212 13.28 -18.53 2.87
CA PRO A 212 13.77 -18.78 1.52
C PRO A 212 14.16 -20.26 1.36
N ILE A 213 13.51 -20.95 0.42
CA ILE A 213 13.88 -22.33 0.06
C ILE A 213 15.07 -22.31 -0.91
N ASN A 214 15.07 -21.37 -1.83
CA ASN A 214 16.13 -21.11 -2.81
C ASN A 214 15.96 -19.71 -3.40
N ASP A 215 16.84 -19.31 -4.33
CA ASP A 215 16.87 -17.96 -4.93
C ASP A 215 15.57 -17.56 -5.67
N GLY A 216 14.71 -18.51 -5.99
CA GLY A 216 13.45 -18.26 -6.70
C GLY A 216 12.19 -18.65 -5.93
N MET A 217 12.30 -19.12 -4.68
CA MET A 217 11.14 -19.57 -3.93
C MET A 217 11.28 -19.29 -2.44
N THR A 218 10.30 -18.57 -1.90
CA THR A 218 10.13 -18.33 -0.47
C THR A 218 8.79 -18.87 0.01
N ILE A 219 8.73 -19.46 1.20
CA ILE A 219 7.49 -19.83 1.87
C ILE A 219 7.31 -18.94 3.09
N THR A 220 6.13 -18.32 3.21
CA THR A 220 5.81 -17.41 4.31
C THR A 220 4.56 -17.91 5.05
N PRO A 221 4.70 -18.85 6.01
CA PRO A 221 3.62 -19.16 6.92
C PRO A 221 3.36 -17.98 7.84
N GLY A 222 2.08 -17.67 8.05
CA GLY A 222 1.68 -16.55 8.91
C GLY A 222 0.30 -16.79 9.53
N VAL A 223 -0.02 -15.97 10.49
CA VAL A 223 -1.32 -15.88 11.13
C VAL A 223 -1.69 -14.42 11.30
N PHE A 224 -2.95 -14.09 11.11
CA PHE A 224 -3.49 -12.77 11.41
C PHE A 224 -4.80 -12.88 12.22
N ILE A 225 -5.10 -11.84 12.97
CA ILE A 225 -6.31 -11.71 13.77
C ILE A 225 -6.86 -10.31 13.57
N THR A 226 -8.10 -10.23 13.15
CA THR A 226 -8.84 -8.96 13.05
C THR A 226 -9.78 -8.82 14.25
N VAL A 227 -9.73 -7.66 14.91
CA VAL A 227 -10.57 -7.33 16.08
C VAL A 227 -11.38 -6.08 15.77
N SER A 228 -12.68 -6.23 15.60
CA SER A 228 -13.63 -5.13 15.48
C SER A 228 -14.21 -4.78 16.85
N TYR A 229 -14.15 -3.51 17.22
CA TYR A 229 -14.80 -3.01 18.44
C TYR A 229 -16.20 -2.54 18.09
N THR A 230 -17.19 -3.41 18.24
CA THR A 230 -18.59 -2.96 18.26
C THR A 230 -18.82 -2.15 19.54
N HIS A 231 -18.94 -0.85 19.43
CA HIS A 231 -19.41 -0.01 20.55
C HIS A 231 -20.82 -0.41 20.93
N LEU A 232 -20.99 -1.21 21.98
CA LEU A 232 -22.25 -1.34 22.69
C LEU A 232 -22.57 0.04 23.29
N ARG A 233 -23.35 0.86 22.61
CA ARG A 233 -23.99 2.02 23.24
C ARG A 233 -24.85 1.48 24.34
N ALA A 234 -24.47 1.69 25.60
CA ALA A 234 -25.34 1.50 26.73
C ALA A 234 -26.53 2.42 26.54
N HIS A 235 -27.69 1.86 26.28
CA HIS A 235 -28.94 2.60 26.36
C HIS A 235 -29.11 3.01 27.82
N GLU A 236 -28.81 4.27 28.11
CA GLU A 236 -29.27 4.88 29.34
C GLU A 236 -30.81 4.91 29.29
N THR A 237 -31.43 4.00 30.02
CA THR A 237 -32.87 4.08 30.27
C THR A 237 -33.13 5.28 31.18
N PRO A 238 -33.88 6.30 30.74
CA PRO A 238 -34.27 7.38 31.65
C PRO A 238 -35.12 6.82 32.77
N LEU A 239 -34.64 6.94 34.00
CA LEU A 239 -35.46 6.71 35.21
C LEU A 239 -36.52 7.81 35.31
N HIS A 240 -37.76 7.43 35.20
CA HIS A 240 -38.93 8.27 35.52
C HIS A 240 -39.24 8.24 37.02
#